data_bdd88d3371142b64f1332d259fb17105
#
_entry.id   bdd88d3371142b64f1332d259fb17105
#
_cell.length_a   1.000
_cell.length_b   1.000
_cell.length_c   1.000
_cell.angle_alpha   90.00
_cell.angle_beta   90.00
_cell.angle_gamma   90.00
#
_symmetry.space_group_name_H-M   'P 1'
#
loop_
_entity.id
_entity.type
_entity.pdbx_description
1 polymer ?
#
loop_
_entity_poly.entity_id
_entity_poly.type
_entity_poly.pdbx_seq_one_letter_code
_entity_poly.pdbx_strand_id
1 'polypeptide(L)'
;MVGDLFLMEKKREFSTDFETLKQEVEITFYKSRGPGGQRKNKRETAVRIYHPPSGITVVATEQRSQAQNKELAFERLQKKLKELNKEKKPRKPTKMPHHIREKILKEKKEHSQKKKLREKVCIEESSEDQTD
;
A
#
# COMPACT_ATOMS: atom_id res chain seq x y z
N MET A 1 18.45 -32.82 12.71
CA MET A 1 17.03 -32.66 13.04
C MET A 1 16.81 -31.22 13.43
N VAL A 2 16.52 -30.36 12.48
CA VAL A 2 16.14 -28.97 12.75
C VAL A 2 14.71 -28.86 12.23
N GLY A 3 13.79 -29.09 13.18
CA GLY A 3 12.37 -29.15 12.92
C GLY A 3 11.83 -27.79 12.49
N ASP A 4 10.99 -27.84 11.51
CA ASP A 4 10.13 -26.84 10.95
C ASP A 4 9.42 -25.99 12.01
N LEU A 5 10.00 -24.86 12.37
CA LEU A 5 9.32 -23.77 13.08
C LEU A 5 8.87 -22.70 12.07
N PHE A 6 8.31 -23.14 10.94
CA PHE A 6 7.45 -22.28 10.15
C PHE A 6 6.07 -22.27 10.83
N LEU A 7 6.02 -21.60 11.99
CA LEU A 7 4.78 -21.26 12.66
C LEU A 7 3.93 -20.48 11.65
N MET A 8 2.94 -21.18 11.07
CA MET A 8 1.81 -20.53 10.44
C MET A 8 1.34 -19.42 11.38
N GLU A 9 1.63 -18.19 11.06
CA GLU A 9 0.94 -17.05 11.65
C GLU A 9 -0.54 -17.22 11.35
N LYS A 10 -1.23 -17.84 12.30
CA LYS A 10 -2.66 -18.02 12.29
C LYS A 10 -3.25 -16.62 12.14
N LYS A 11 -3.68 -16.27 10.93
CA LYS A 11 -4.29 -14.99 10.59
C LYS A 11 -5.33 -14.70 11.66
N ARG A 12 -5.09 -13.71 12.49
CA ARG A 12 -6.02 -13.32 13.55
C ARG A 12 -7.23 -12.71 12.86
N GLU A 13 -8.33 -13.41 12.88
CA GLU A 13 -9.61 -12.87 12.44
C GLU A 13 -10.17 -12.00 13.57
N PHE A 14 -10.34 -10.73 13.29
CA PHE A 14 -10.91 -9.77 14.22
C PHE A 14 -12.42 -9.78 14.11
N SER A 15 -13.10 -9.78 15.25
CA SER A 15 -14.56 -9.63 15.26
C SER A 15 -14.97 -8.31 14.62
N THR A 16 -16.04 -8.34 13.84
CA THR A 16 -16.61 -7.16 13.19
C THR A 16 -17.98 -6.80 13.79
N ASP A 17 -18.42 -7.54 14.81
CA ASP A 17 -19.68 -7.32 15.46
C ASP A 17 -19.63 -6.08 16.34
N PHE A 18 -20.66 -5.25 16.23
CA PHE A 18 -20.71 -3.95 16.91
C PHE A 18 -20.65 -4.05 18.44
N GLU A 19 -21.31 -5.06 19.01
CA GLU A 19 -21.35 -5.26 20.46
C GLU A 19 -19.99 -5.70 21.00
N THR A 20 -19.33 -6.63 20.31
CA THR A 20 -17.97 -7.07 20.66
C THR A 20 -16.98 -5.92 20.57
N LEU A 21 -17.04 -5.14 19.47
CA LEU A 21 -16.18 -3.98 19.29
C LEU A 21 -16.37 -2.92 20.39
N LYS A 22 -17.58 -2.69 20.87
CA LYS A 22 -17.80 -1.76 21.98
C LYS A 22 -17.06 -2.15 23.26
N GLN A 23 -16.87 -3.44 23.49
CA GLN A 23 -16.18 -3.95 24.68
C GLN A 23 -14.65 -3.93 24.51
N GLU A 24 -14.17 -4.10 23.27
CA GLU A 24 -12.74 -4.22 22.95
C GLU A 24 -12.05 -2.88 22.71
N VAL A 25 -12.81 -1.80 22.41
CA VAL A 25 -12.24 -0.51 22.02
C VAL A 25 -12.12 0.48 23.17
N GLU A 26 -11.06 1.27 23.11
CA GLU A 26 -10.87 2.46 23.94
C GLU A 26 -11.33 3.70 23.17
N ILE A 27 -12.28 4.45 23.77
CA ILE A 27 -12.84 5.65 23.14
C ILE A 27 -12.32 6.88 23.87
N THR A 28 -11.71 7.81 23.13
CA THR A 28 -11.24 9.08 23.65
C THR A 28 -11.96 10.24 22.94
N PHE A 29 -12.49 11.17 23.71
CA PHE A 29 -13.08 12.40 23.21
C PHE A 29 -12.10 13.55 23.35
N TYR A 30 -12.05 14.41 22.36
CA TYR A 30 -11.13 15.55 22.38
C TYR A 30 -11.62 16.72 21.52
N LYS A 31 -10.97 17.88 21.71
CA LYS A 31 -11.22 19.08 20.91
C LYS A 31 -10.37 19.04 19.65
N SER A 32 -11.02 19.01 18.48
CA SER A 32 -10.25 19.01 17.21
C SER A 32 -9.58 20.36 16.97
N ARG A 33 -8.31 20.32 16.55
CA ARG A 33 -7.55 21.52 16.14
C ARG A 33 -7.97 21.98 14.73
N GLY A 34 -7.81 23.28 14.46
CA GLY A 34 -8.05 23.85 13.13
C GLY A 34 -9.02 25.02 13.15
N PRO A 35 -9.20 25.72 12.02
CA PRO A 35 -10.09 26.87 11.92
C PRO A 35 -11.52 26.47 12.26
N GLY A 36 -12.19 27.25 13.09
CA GLY A 36 -13.56 27.03 13.55
C GLY A 36 -13.96 28.00 14.62
N GLY A 37 -15.27 28.23 14.79
CA GLY A 37 -15.82 29.14 15.75
C GLY A 37 -15.71 28.67 17.21
N GLN A 38 -16.16 29.51 18.15
CA GLN A 38 -16.08 29.26 19.61
C GLN A 38 -16.63 27.91 20.06
N ARG A 39 -17.65 27.36 19.36
CA ARG A 39 -18.26 26.08 19.69
C ARG A 39 -17.28 24.91 19.50
N LYS A 40 -16.45 24.93 18.44
CA LYS A 40 -15.43 23.90 18.17
C LYS A 40 -14.36 23.89 19.27
N ASN A 41 -14.00 25.06 19.77
CA ASN A 41 -12.97 25.20 20.79
C ASN A 41 -13.47 24.85 22.21
N LYS A 42 -14.79 24.92 22.44
CA LYS A 42 -15.40 24.63 23.75
C LYS A 42 -15.85 23.17 23.92
N ARG A 43 -16.26 22.47 22.84
CA ARG A 43 -16.87 21.13 22.91
C ARG A 43 -15.91 20.06 22.38
N GLU A 44 -15.87 18.94 23.06
CA GLU A 44 -15.12 17.74 22.67
C GLU A 44 -15.97 16.88 21.73
N THR A 45 -16.15 17.32 20.50
CA THR A 45 -16.95 16.60 19.49
C THR A 45 -16.13 15.60 18.69
N ALA A 46 -14.80 15.71 18.69
CA ALA A 46 -13.91 14.78 18.01
C ALA A 46 -13.81 13.47 18.80
N VAL A 47 -13.83 12.37 18.08
CA VAL A 47 -13.79 11.01 18.65
C VAL A 47 -12.59 10.27 18.08
N ARG A 48 -11.80 9.66 18.96
CA ARG A 48 -10.74 8.72 18.64
C ARG A 48 -11.12 7.36 19.22
N ILE A 49 -11.07 6.33 18.42
CA ILE A 49 -11.26 4.94 18.83
C ILE A 49 -9.95 4.20 18.60
N TYR A 50 -9.45 3.54 19.61
CA TYR A 50 -8.32 2.62 19.54
C TYR A 50 -8.81 1.20 19.79
N HIS A 51 -8.41 0.26 18.94
CA HIS A 51 -8.74 -1.15 19.05
C HIS A 51 -7.47 -1.95 19.38
N PRO A 52 -7.23 -2.29 20.67
CA PRO A 52 -6.01 -2.95 21.12
C PRO A 52 -5.68 -4.24 20.38
N PRO A 53 -6.64 -5.18 20.10
CA PRO A 53 -6.30 -6.44 19.46
C PRO A 53 -5.70 -6.30 18.06
N SER A 54 -6.13 -5.27 17.29
CA SER A 54 -5.60 -5.01 15.93
C SER A 54 -4.57 -3.87 15.86
N GLY A 55 -4.41 -3.08 16.93
CA GLY A 55 -3.57 -1.90 16.95
C GLY A 55 -4.08 -0.73 16.08
N ILE A 56 -5.32 -0.81 15.58
CA ILE A 56 -5.87 0.21 14.70
C ILE A 56 -6.42 1.38 15.50
N THR A 57 -6.02 2.59 15.10
CA THR A 57 -6.62 3.84 15.58
C THR A 57 -7.47 4.47 14.48
N VAL A 58 -8.67 4.90 14.83
CA VAL A 58 -9.61 5.61 13.96
C VAL A 58 -10.00 6.93 14.59
N VAL A 59 -10.12 7.97 13.76
CA VAL A 59 -10.52 9.31 14.19
C VAL A 59 -11.71 9.78 13.35
N ALA A 60 -12.70 10.41 14.00
CA ALA A 60 -13.83 11.07 13.36
C ALA A 60 -14.04 12.46 13.96
N THR A 61 -14.03 13.49 13.09
CA THR A 61 -14.12 14.91 13.48
C THR A 61 -15.06 15.71 12.59
N GLU A 62 -15.73 15.05 11.65
CA GLU A 62 -16.43 15.68 10.54
C GLU A 62 -17.81 16.20 10.94
N GLN A 63 -18.46 15.49 11.84
CA GLN A 63 -19.81 15.81 12.25
C GLN A 63 -19.85 16.82 13.40
N ARG A 64 -20.96 17.58 13.47
CA ARG A 64 -21.20 18.56 14.54
C ARG A 64 -21.55 17.90 15.88
N SER A 65 -22.09 16.67 15.84
CA SER A 65 -22.50 15.89 16.99
C SER A 65 -21.42 14.88 17.38
N GLN A 66 -21.14 14.78 18.68
CA GLN A 66 -20.25 13.77 19.23
C GLN A 66 -20.78 12.34 18.98
N ALA A 67 -22.11 12.15 19.12
CA ALA A 67 -22.75 10.86 18.87
C ALA A 67 -22.55 10.41 17.41
N GLN A 68 -22.79 11.29 16.45
CA GLN A 68 -22.56 11.00 15.03
C GLN A 68 -21.10 10.71 14.71
N ASN A 69 -20.16 11.44 15.30
CA ASN A 69 -18.73 11.14 15.15
C ASN A 69 -18.37 9.77 15.75
N LYS A 70 -18.99 9.40 16.86
CA LYS A 70 -18.81 8.07 17.46
C LYS A 70 -19.28 6.96 16.51
N GLU A 71 -20.48 7.07 15.98
CA GLU A 71 -21.04 6.11 15.00
C GLU A 71 -20.13 6.00 13.77
N LEU A 72 -19.76 7.13 13.19
CA LEU A 72 -18.86 7.19 12.04
C LEU A 72 -17.48 6.54 12.31
N ALA A 73 -16.96 6.74 13.52
CA ALA A 73 -15.69 6.12 13.92
C ALA A 73 -15.81 4.59 14.03
N PHE A 74 -16.93 4.06 14.54
CA PHE A 74 -17.19 2.62 14.56
C PHE A 74 -17.35 2.03 13.17
N GLU A 75 -18.10 2.69 12.29
CA GLU A 75 -18.22 2.25 10.88
C GLU A 75 -16.87 2.17 10.18
N ARG A 76 -16.02 3.17 10.38
CA ARG A 76 -14.65 3.19 9.84
C ARG A 76 -13.78 2.08 10.42
N LEU A 77 -13.90 1.81 11.71
CA LEU A 77 -13.20 0.71 12.36
C LEU A 77 -13.62 -0.63 11.76
N GLN A 78 -14.94 -0.89 11.69
CA GLN A 78 -15.47 -2.10 11.08
C GLN A 78 -14.98 -2.29 9.64
N LYS A 79 -14.96 -1.22 8.84
CA LYS A 79 -14.47 -1.27 7.46
C LYS A 79 -12.99 -1.67 7.39
N LYS A 80 -12.16 -1.07 8.23
CA LYS A 80 -10.73 -1.41 8.31
C LYS A 80 -10.50 -2.86 8.78
N LEU A 81 -11.26 -3.35 9.76
CA LEU A 81 -11.17 -4.73 10.23
C LEU A 81 -11.61 -5.72 9.15
N LYS A 82 -12.68 -5.42 8.40
CA LYS A 82 -13.11 -6.22 7.25
C LYS A 82 -12.02 -6.26 6.16
N GLU A 83 -11.32 -5.16 5.93
CA GLU A 83 -10.20 -5.11 4.98
C GLU A 83 -9.00 -5.95 5.46
N LEU A 84 -8.70 -5.96 6.77
CA LEU A 84 -7.65 -6.82 7.34
C LEU A 84 -8.01 -8.30 7.29
N ASN A 85 -9.26 -8.65 7.57
CA ASN A 85 -9.76 -10.03 7.52
C ASN A 85 -9.83 -10.56 6.08
N LYS A 86 -9.87 -9.65 5.09
CA LYS A 86 -9.94 -10.05 3.69
C LYS A 86 -8.64 -10.73 3.23
N GLU A 87 -8.77 -11.90 2.67
CA GLU A 87 -7.64 -12.60 2.08
C GLU A 87 -7.11 -11.89 0.84
N LYS A 88 -5.82 -11.62 0.85
CA LYS A 88 -5.15 -11.08 -0.34
C LYS A 88 -5.05 -12.19 -1.37
N LYS A 89 -5.73 -12.01 -2.50
CA LYS A 89 -5.59 -12.95 -3.63
C LYS A 89 -4.13 -13.03 -4.06
N PRO A 90 -3.58 -14.23 -4.28
CA PRO A 90 -2.21 -14.38 -4.77
C PRO A 90 -2.08 -13.69 -6.12
N ARG A 91 -1.01 -12.90 -6.27
CA ARG A 91 -0.75 -12.20 -7.52
C ARG A 91 -0.34 -13.20 -8.59
N LYS A 92 -1.17 -13.37 -9.61
CA LYS A 92 -0.83 -14.19 -10.78
C LYS A 92 0.15 -13.42 -11.67
N PRO A 93 1.31 -13.98 -12.04
CA PRO A 93 2.22 -13.34 -12.98
C PRO A 93 1.53 -13.20 -14.34
N THR A 94 1.55 -12.00 -14.88
CA THR A 94 1.04 -11.74 -16.24
C THR A 94 2.13 -12.01 -17.27
N LYS A 95 1.79 -12.79 -18.30
CA LYS A 95 2.70 -13.01 -19.43
C LYS A 95 2.89 -11.71 -20.22
N MET A 96 4.10 -11.49 -20.70
CA MET A 96 4.41 -10.35 -21.56
C MET A 96 3.61 -10.41 -22.86
N PRO A 97 2.88 -9.35 -23.27
CA PRO A 97 2.15 -9.31 -24.54
C PRO A 97 3.10 -9.47 -25.74
N HIS A 98 2.61 -10.10 -26.81
CA HIS A 98 3.40 -10.41 -27.99
C HIS A 98 4.04 -9.17 -28.64
N HIS A 99 3.28 -8.08 -28.80
CA HIS A 99 3.76 -6.84 -29.38
C HIS A 99 4.93 -6.19 -28.60
N ILE A 100 4.93 -6.30 -27.27
CA ILE A 100 6.06 -5.78 -26.45
C ILE A 100 7.30 -6.64 -26.66
N ARG A 101 7.14 -7.97 -26.77
CA ARG A 101 8.24 -8.88 -27.06
C ARG A 101 8.86 -8.59 -28.42
N GLU A 102 8.06 -8.34 -29.45
CA GLU A 102 8.53 -7.96 -30.77
C GLU A 102 9.27 -6.63 -30.75
N LYS A 103 8.74 -5.63 -30.04
CA LYS A 103 9.40 -4.32 -29.89
C LYS A 103 10.79 -4.47 -29.28
N ILE A 104 10.91 -5.22 -28.18
CA ILE A 104 12.20 -5.48 -27.53
C ILE A 104 13.18 -6.20 -28.48
N LEU A 105 12.70 -7.17 -29.26
CA LEU A 105 13.54 -7.88 -30.24
C LEU A 105 14.02 -6.95 -31.36
N LYS A 106 13.15 -6.06 -31.84
CA LYS A 106 13.50 -5.06 -32.84
C LYS A 106 14.59 -4.10 -32.35
N GLU A 107 14.39 -3.55 -31.16
CA GLU A 107 15.38 -2.66 -30.52
C GLU A 107 16.72 -3.36 -30.31
N LYS A 108 16.72 -4.61 -29.87
CA LYS A 108 17.96 -5.40 -29.74
C LYS A 108 18.69 -5.63 -31.08
N LYS A 109 17.95 -5.90 -32.17
CA LYS A 109 18.51 -6.04 -33.49
C LYS A 109 19.16 -4.73 -33.98
N GLU A 110 18.46 -3.60 -33.80
CA GLU A 110 19.01 -2.28 -34.18
C GLU A 110 20.28 -1.94 -33.38
N HIS A 111 20.28 -2.23 -32.08
CA HIS A 111 21.46 -2.05 -31.23
C HIS A 111 22.64 -2.94 -31.67
N SER A 112 22.38 -4.18 -32.05
CA SER A 112 23.40 -5.10 -32.55
C SER A 112 23.98 -4.62 -33.87
N GLN A 113 23.15 -4.12 -34.79
CA GLN A 113 23.61 -3.55 -36.06
C GLN A 113 24.52 -2.32 -35.86
N LYS A 114 24.11 -1.41 -34.97
CA LYS A 114 24.92 -0.24 -34.60
C LYS A 114 26.29 -0.62 -34.03
N LYS A 115 26.37 -1.68 -33.21
CA LYS A 115 27.64 -2.16 -32.66
C LYS A 115 28.54 -2.75 -33.75
N LYS A 116 27.99 -3.55 -34.66
CA LYS A 116 28.73 -4.12 -35.77
C LYS A 116 29.31 -3.05 -36.72
N LEU A 117 28.58 -1.97 -36.97
CA LEU A 117 29.05 -0.85 -37.76
C LEU A 117 30.23 -0.12 -37.09
N ARG A 118 30.20 0.04 -35.78
CA ARG A 118 31.31 0.65 -35.03
C ARG A 118 32.58 -0.21 -35.07
N GLU A 119 32.45 -1.54 -34.98
CA GLU A 119 33.55 -2.49 -35.02
C GLU A 119 34.27 -2.46 -36.36
N LYS A 120 33.53 -2.33 -37.49
CA LYS A 120 34.15 -2.17 -38.83
C LYS A 120 34.96 -0.88 -38.98
N VAL A 121 34.48 0.24 -38.44
CA VAL A 121 35.19 1.53 -38.50
C VAL A 121 36.54 1.46 -37.76
N CYS A 122 36.57 0.82 -36.60
CA CYS A 122 37.84 0.66 -35.85
C CYS A 122 38.89 -0.22 -36.55
N ILE A 123 38.45 -1.19 -37.37
CA ILE A 123 39.34 -2.07 -38.11
C ILE A 123 39.96 -1.36 -39.36
N GLU A 124 39.19 -0.48 -39.98
CA GLU A 124 39.70 0.28 -41.15
C GLU A 124 40.70 1.35 -40.73
N GLU A 125 40.51 2.04 -39.59
CA GLU A 125 41.49 3.03 -39.09
C GLU A 125 42.83 2.39 -38.63
N SER A 126 42.81 1.13 -38.16
CA SER A 126 44.03 0.43 -37.73
C SER A 126 44.86 -0.17 -38.89
N SER A 127 44.30 -0.20 -40.11
CA SER A 127 45.01 -0.73 -41.28
C SER A 127 45.73 0.32 -42.14
N GLU A 128 45.49 1.63 -41.88
CA GLU A 128 46.13 2.72 -42.63
C GLU A 128 47.48 3.22 -42.02
N ASP A 129 47.79 2.86 -40.76
CA ASP A 129 48.95 3.34 -40.03
C ASP A 129 50.23 2.39 -40.16
N GLN A 130 50.20 1.44 -41.08
CA GLN A 130 51.40 0.53 -41.31
C GLN A 130 51.94 0.54 -42.73
N THR A 131 52.00 1.72 -43.34
CA THR A 131 52.84 1.86 -44.56
C THR A 131 53.55 3.20 -44.49
N ASP A 132 54.73 3.18 -43.78
CA ASP A 132 55.92 3.98 -44.04
C ASP A 132 57.16 3.27 -43.48
#